data_95ee1dcd63bc21885554992d1f018f98
#
_entry.id   95ee1dcd63bc21885554992d1f018f98
#
_cell.length_a   1.000
_cell.length_b   1.000
_cell.length_c   1.000
_cell.angle_alpha   90.00
_cell.angle_beta   90.00
_cell.angle_gamma   90.00
#
_symmetry.space_group_name_H-M   'P 1'
#
loop_
_entity.id
_entity.type
_entity.pdbx_description
1 polymer ?
#
loop_
_entity_poly.entity_id
_entity_poly.type
_entity_poly.pdbx_seq_one_letter_code
_entity_poly.pdbx_strand_id
1 'polypeptide(L)'
;MIRQSMKMAWKSIISNKMRSFLTMLGIIIGVMSLVVLVSMAGGTSESVSNQIASMGSNMLTVTIKDDKGTPMKLEDVEKLTKKKAIAEAAPVAQSSVTAASMYSDETATIYGTTGSYADIQELELYEGRFLKMTDVENHTNVAVVNAGFAINVMGRMDVVGETISLDGIDYQIIGVLAADANDT
;
A
#
# COMPACT_ATOMS: atom_id res chain seq x y z
N MET A 1 -59.23 -5.80 -20.10
CA MET A 1 -59.10 -6.69 -18.91
C MET A 1 -57.95 -6.26 -18.00
N ILE A 2 -56.72 -6.07 -18.44
CA ILE A 2 -55.53 -5.70 -17.61
C ILE A 2 -55.76 -4.44 -16.77
N ARG A 3 -56.35 -3.35 -17.34
CA ARG A 3 -56.62 -2.09 -16.61
C ARG A 3 -57.61 -2.25 -15.47
N GLN A 4 -58.59 -3.14 -15.60
CA GLN A 4 -59.56 -3.42 -14.54
C GLN A 4 -58.95 -4.23 -13.41
N SER A 5 -58.13 -5.24 -13.73
CA SER A 5 -57.39 -6.04 -12.75
C SER A 5 -56.42 -5.20 -11.95
N MET A 6 -55.71 -4.27 -12.61
CA MET A 6 -54.80 -3.33 -11.95
C MET A 6 -55.51 -2.38 -11.00
N LYS A 7 -56.69 -1.90 -11.39
CA LYS A 7 -57.52 -1.04 -10.55
C LYS A 7 -58.08 -1.75 -9.32
N MET A 8 -58.46 -3.03 -9.47
CA MET A 8 -58.90 -3.87 -8.32
C MET A 8 -57.72 -4.20 -7.38
N ALA A 9 -56.54 -4.50 -7.90
CA ALA A 9 -55.34 -4.74 -7.10
C ALA A 9 -54.99 -3.50 -6.27
N TRP A 10 -54.97 -2.32 -6.89
CA TRP A 10 -54.69 -1.06 -6.22
C TRP A 10 -55.71 -0.76 -5.07
N LYS A 11 -56.99 -1.00 -5.34
CA LYS A 11 -58.06 -0.81 -4.33
C LYS A 11 -57.95 -1.79 -3.16
N SER A 12 -57.49 -3.05 -3.43
CA SER A 12 -57.22 -4.04 -2.39
C SER A 12 -56.04 -3.67 -1.49
N ILE A 13 -54.99 -3.11 -2.07
CA ILE A 13 -53.80 -2.62 -1.32
C ILE A 13 -54.19 -1.49 -0.40
N ILE A 14 -54.95 -0.50 -0.87
CA ILE A 14 -55.39 0.66 -0.09
C ILE A 14 -56.37 0.28 1.00
N SER A 15 -57.23 -0.71 0.75
CA SER A 15 -58.23 -1.17 1.74
C SER A 15 -57.59 -1.88 2.94
N ASN A 16 -56.40 -2.51 2.78
CA ASN A 16 -55.66 -3.19 3.84
C ASN A 16 -54.25 -2.60 4.02
N LYS A 17 -54.14 -1.28 4.12
CA LYS A 17 -52.89 -0.54 4.11
C LYS A 17 -51.85 -1.03 5.14
N MET A 18 -52.26 -1.40 6.34
CA MET A 18 -51.35 -1.91 7.38
C MET A 18 -50.71 -3.27 6.99
N ARG A 19 -51.52 -4.20 6.42
CA ARG A 19 -51.01 -5.50 5.98
C ARG A 19 -50.08 -5.34 4.80
N SER A 20 -50.46 -4.50 3.82
CA SER A 20 -49.64 -4.24 2.63
C SER A 20 -48.35 -3.54 3.00
N PHE A 21 -48.37 -2.61 3.94
CA PHE A 21 -47.15 -1.94 4.44
C PHE A 21 -46.23 -2.91 5.14
N LEU A 22 -46.72 -3.76 6.05
CA LEU A 22 -45.88 -4.76 6.73
C LEU A 22 -45.27 -5.76 5.78
N THR A 23 -46.02 -6.24 4.76
CA THR A 23 -45.51 -7.18 3.79
C THR A 23 -44.44 -6.54 2.87
N MET A 24 -44.66 -5.30 2.42
CA MET A 24 -43.65 -4.57 1.64
C MET A 24 -42.38 -4.29 2.47
N LEU A 25 -42.54 -3.91 3.72
CA LEU A 25 -41.42 -3.68 4.64
C LEU A 25 -40.58 -4.95 4.82
N GLY A 26 -41.24 -6.10 5.01
CA GLY A 26 -40.56 -7.40 5.11
C GLY A 26 -39.75 -7.77 3.87
N ILE A 27 -40.31 -7.52 2.68
CA ILE A 27 -39.62 -7.78 1.40
C ILE A 27 -38.43 -6.82 1.24
N ILE A 28 -38.61 -5.55 1.53
CA ILE A 28 -37.54 -4.53 1.43
C ILE A 28 -36.37 -4.89 2.35
N ILE A 29 -36.67 -5.21 3.63
CA ILE A 29 -35.62 -5.60 4.58
C ILE A 29 -34.91 -6.88 4.11
N GLY A 30 -35.66 -7.87 3.63
CA GLY A 30 -35.09 -9.14 3.14
C GLY A 30 -34.15 -8.94 1.95
N VAL A 31 -34.57 -8.17 0.95
CA VAL A 31 -33.75 -7.88 -0.23
C VAL A 31 -32.54 -7.01 0.13
N MET A 32 -32.73 -6.00 0.98
CA MET A 32 -31.65 -5.12 1.43
C MET A 32 -30.58 -5.91 2.19
N SER A 33 -30.98 -6.79 3.09
CA SER A 33 -30.03 -7.65 3.82
C SER A 33 -29.19 -8.50 2.88
N LEU A 34 -29.83 -9.10 1.88
CA LEU A 34 -29.13 -9.93 0.90
C LEU A 34 -28.12 -9.13 0.09
N VAL A 35 -28.51 -7.95 -0.39
CA VAL A 35 -27.63 -7.06 -1.16
C VAL A 35 -26.43 -6.61 -0.33
N VAL A 36 -26.67 -6.18 0.91
CA VAL A 36 -25.59 -5.78 1.83
C VAL A 36 -24.61 -6.92 2.06
N LEU A 37 -25.12 -8.13 2.30
CA LEU A 37 -24.30 -9.30 2.59
C LEU A 37 -23.43 -9.71 1.39
N VAL A 38 -24.00 -9.67 0.18
CA VAL A 38 -23.25 -9.96 -1.07
C VAL A 38 -22.20 -8.85 -1.35
N SER A 39 -22.57 -7.59 -1.12
CA SER A 39 -21.65 -6.47 -1.31
C SER A 39 -20.46 -6.51 -0.33
N MET A 40 -20.72 -6.85 0.94
CA MET A 40 -19.63 -7.03 1.92
C MET A 40 -18.73 -8.19 1.55
N ALA A 41 -19.30 -9.34 1.14
CA ALA A 41 -18.51 -10.50 0.73
C ALA A 41 -17.64 -10.20 -0.50
N GLY A 42 -18.16 -9.46 -1.48
CA GLY A 42 -17.41 -9.03 -2.67
C GLY A 42 -16.27 -8.08 -2.33
N GLY A 43 -16.52 -7.07 -1.52
CA GLY A 43 -15.50 -6.11 -1.09
C GLY A 43 -14.37 -6.75 -0.28
N THR A 44 -14.71 -7.68 0.62
CA THR A 44 -13.70 -8.41 1.39
C THR A 44 -12.83 -9.28 0.50
N SER A 45 -13.41 -9.96 -0.48
CA SER A 45 -12.68 -10.82 -1.42
C SER A 45 -11.68 -10.02 -2.26
N GLU A 46 -12.07 -8.84 -2.73
CA GLU A 46 -11.19 -7.96 -3.51
C GLU A 46 -10.06 -7.41 -2.65
N SER A 47 -10.34 -6.98 -1.43
CA SER A 47 -9.33 -6.52 -0.48
C SER A 47 -8.30 -7.61 -0.16
N VAL A 48 -8.74 -8.84 0.10
CA VAL A 48 -7.84 -9.98 0.35
C VAL A 48 -7.02 -10.32 -0.90
N SER A 49 -7.62 -10.28 -2.08
CA SER A 49 -6.91 -10.55 -3.34
C SER A 49 -5.81 -9.51 -3.60
N ASN A 50 -6.10 -8.24 -3.34
CA ASN A 50 -5.12 -7.15 -3.48
C ASN A 50 -3.99 -7.27 -2.45
N GLN A 51 -4.30 -7.66 -1.20
CA GLN A 51 -3.28 -7.93 -0.18
C GLN A 51 -2.38 -9.11 -0.56
N ILE A 52 -2.95 -10.18 -1.14
CA ILE A 52 -2.15 -11.31 -1.62
C ILE A 52 -1.31 -10.92 -2.84
N ALA A 53 -1.84 -10.10 -3.73
CA ALA A 53 -1.10 -9.60 -4.90
C ALA A 53 0.06 -8.69 -4.48
N SER A 54 -0.16 -7.81 -3.50
CA SER A 54 0.89 -6.92 -2.96
C SER A 54 1.97 -7.67 -2.16
N MET A 55 1.69 -8.87 -1.68
CA MET A 55 2.72 -9.74 -1.06
C MET A 55 3.67 -10.37 -2.07
N GLY A 56 3.54 -10.08 -3.38
CA GLY A 56 4.46 -10.48 -4.44
C GLY A 56 4.52 -12.00 -4.61
N SER A 57 3.55 -12.58 -5.31
CA SER A 57 3.52 -14.04 -5.57
C SER A 57 4.75 -14.58 -6.32
N ASN A 58 5.54 -13.68 -6.93
CA ASN A 58 6.74 -13.98 -7.70
C ASN A 58 8.04 -13.48 -7.03
N MET A 59 7.97 -12.99 -5.78
CA MET A 59 9.11 -12.46 -5.04
C MET A 59 9.73 -13.54 -4.15
N LEU A 60 11.05 -13.65 -4.21
CA LEU A 60 11.83 -14.51 -3.33
C LEU A 60 12.77 -13.65 -2.48
N THR A 61 12.55 -13.62 -1.18
CA THR A 61 13.46 -12.97 -0.24
C THR A 61 14.54 -13.97 0.20
N VAL A 62 15.80 -13.65 -0.07
CA VAL A 62 16.96 -14.46 0.34
C VAL A 62 17.72 -13.73 1.43
N THR A 63 17.66 -14.26 2.65
CA THR A 63 18.45 -13.73 3.76
C THR A 63 19.85 -14.35 3.74
N ILE A 64 20.87 -13.51 3.60
CA ILE A 64 22.26 -13.93 3.59
C ILE A 64 22.81 -13.74 4.99
N LYS A 65 23.22 -14.86 5.62
CA LYS A 65 24.00 -14.84 6.84
C LYS A 65 25.46 -15.05 6.49
N ASP A 66 26.27 -14.05 6.75
CA ASP A 66 27.69 -14.12 6.50
C ASP A 66 28.43 -14.61 7.76
N ASP A 67 28.77 -15.89 7.78
CA ASP A 67 29.61 -16.48 8.84
C ASP A 67 31.11 -16.25 8.58
N LYS A 68 31.50 -15.69 7.44
CA LYS A 68 32.91 -15.54 7.01
C LYS A 68 33.36 -14.09 6.86
N GLY A 69 32.51 -13.09 7.12
CA GLY A 69 32.85 -11.67 7.06
C GLY A 69 33.07 -11.12 5.64
N THR A 70 32.48 -11.76 4.62
CA THR A 70 32.54 -11.30 3.22
C THR A 70 31.18 -10.75 2.82
N PRO A 71 30.90 -9.45 3.01
CA PRO A 71 29.59 -8.88 2.66
C PRO A 71 29.35 -9.03 1.15
N MET A 72 28.10 -9.29 0.79
CA MET A 72 27.67 -9.34 -0.61
C MET A 72 27.83 -7.96 -1.24
N LYS A 73 28.49 -7.90 -2.40
CA LYS A 73 28.68 -6.66 -3.16
C LYS A 73 27.55 -6.47 -4.16
N LEU A 74 27.30 -5.21 -4.53
CA LEU A 74 26.32 -4.85 -5.56
C LEU A 74 26.56 -5.59 -6.88
N GLU A 75 27.82 -5.74 -7.29
CA GLU A 75 28.23 -6.51 -8.48
C GLU A 75 27.75 -7.96 -8.47
N ASP A 76 27.62 -8.57 -7.28
CA ASP A 76 27.17 -9.96 -7.17
C ASP A 76 25.65 -10.06 -7.35
N VAL A 77 24.89 -9.04 -6.93
CA VAL A 77 23.45 -8.91 -7.21
C VAL A 77 23.22 -8.72 -8.72
N GLU A 78 24.01 -7.88 -9.39
CA GLU A 78 23.93 -7.70 -10.83
C GLU A 78 24.23 -8.97 -11.64
N LYS A 79 25.09 -9.85 -11.13
CA LYS A 79 25.33 -11.16 -11.75
C LYS A 79 24.10 -12.07 -11.67
N LEU A 80 23.24 -11.90 -10.66
CA LEU A 80 22.00 -12.67 -10.53
C LEU A 80 20.99 -12.27 -11.60
N THR A 81 20.86 -11.00 -11.93
CA THR A 81 19.92 -10.50 -12.95
C THR A 81 20.29 -10.97 -14.37
N LYS A 82 21.55 -11.36 -14.59
CA LYS A 82 21.98 -11.95 -15.88
C LYS A 82 21.46 -13.37 -16.11
N LYS A 83 20.85 -14.00 -15.10
CA LYS A 83 20.25 -15.34 -15.23
C LYS A 83 18.83 -15.22 -15.77
N LYS A 84 18.48 -15.95 -16.82
CA LYS A 84 17.18 -15.91 -17.50
C LYS A 84 15.96 -16.16 -16.59
N ALA A 85 16.16 -16.75 -15.42
CA ALA A 85 15.09 -17.07 -14.47
C ALA A 85 14.78 -15.93 -13.49
N ILE A 86 15.60 -14.89 -13.46
CA ILE A 86 15.47 -13.75 -12.53
C ILE A 86 15.19 -12.52 -13.38
N ALA A 87 14.02 -11.92 -13.22
CA ALA A 87 13.64 -10.70 -13.94
C ALA A 87 14.39 -9.50 -13.35
N GLU A 88 14.32 -9.34 -12.02
CA GLU A 88 14.97 -8.27 -11.27
C GLU A 88 15.50 -8.76 -9.94
N ALA A 89 16.48 -8.06 -9.39
CA ALA A 89 17.01 -8.31 -8.05
C ALA A 89 17.41 -6.98 -7.41
N ALA A 90 17.05 -6.79 -6.15
CA ALA A 90 17.44 -5.63 -5.36
C ALA A 90 18.12 -6.09 -4.07
N PRO A 91 19.29 -5.57 -3.72
CA PRO A 91 19.87 -5.76 -2.40
C PRO A 91 19.08 -4.97 -1.38
N VAL A 92 18.95 -5.51 -0.18
CA VAL A 92 18.30 -4.80 0.94
C VAL A 92 19.18 -4.93 2.17
N ALA A 93 19.64 -3.79 2.68
CA ALA A 93 20.30 -3.69 3.98
C ALA A 93 19.36 -2.95 4.93
N GLN A 94 18.96 -3.59 6.01
CA GLN A 94 18.05 -3.01 6.99
C GLN A 94 18.82 -2.57 8.23
N SER A 95 18.54 -1.37 8.73
CA SER A 95 19.07 -0.85 9.99
C SER A 95 18.00 -0.02 10.70
N SER A 96 18.15 0.11 12.01
CA SER A 96 17.35 1.02 12.83
C SER A 96 18.21 2.22 13.19
N VAL A 97 17.70 3.43 12.91
CA VAL A 97 18.41 4.69 13.13
C VAL A 97 17.50 5.69 13.82
N THR A 98 18.11 6.70 14.45
CA THR A 98 17.36 7.87 14.92
C THR A 98 17.23 8.86 13.78
N ALA A 99 16.00 9.07 13.36
CA ALA A 99 15.65 10.10 12.39
C ALA A 99 15.28 11.38 13.12
N ALA A 100 16.05 12.44 12.89
CA ALA A 100 15.84 13.74 13.50
C ALA A 100 15.39 14.74 12.44
N SER A 101 14.31 15.46 12.75
CA SER A 101 13.84 16.62 11.97
C SER A 101 13.86 17.87 12.84
N MET A 102 13.47 19.01 12.26
CA MET A 102 13.28 20.24 13.05
C MET A 102 12.15 20.13 14.08
N TYR A 103 11.29 19.14 13.97
CA TYR A 103 10.05 19.04 14.75
C TYR A 103 10.05 17.88 15.75
N SER A 104 10.71 16.76 15.42
CA SER A 104 10.67 15.56 16.24
C SER A 104 11.83 14.63 15.91
N ASP A 105 12.25 13.85 16.93
CA ASP A 105 13.17 12.76 16.78
C ASP A 105 12.40 11.45 16.96
N GLU A 106 12.56 10.51 16.01
CA GLU A 106 11.88 9.22 16.05
C GLU A 106 12.84 8.11 15.62
N THR A 107 12.66 6.92 16.21
CA THR A 107 13.39 5.74 15.74
C THR A 107 12.73 5.20 14.48
N ALA A 108 13.47 5.22 13.40
CA ALA A 108 13.01 4.74 12.10
C ALA A 108 13.80 3.52 11.65
N THR A 109 13.13 2.62 10.94
CA THR A 109 13.78 1.53 10.21
C THR A 109 14.10 2.02 8.82
N ILE A 110 15.39 1.97 8.44
CA ILE A 110 15.83 2.31 7.09
C ILE A 110 16.17 1.08 6.28
N TYR A 111 15.92 1.16 4.99
CA TYR A 111 16.24 0.15 3.99
C TYR A 111 17.22 0.74 2.97
N GLY A 112 18.47 0.33 3.04
CA GLY A 112 19.45 0.65 2.00
C GLY A 112 19.25 -0.27 0.80
N THR A 113 18.87 0.30 -0.34
CA THR A 113 18.47 -0.48 -1.52
C THR A 113 18.76 0.26 -2.83
N THR A 114 18.37 -0.31 -3.96
CA THR A 114 18.49 0.26 -5.30
C THR A 114 17.12 0.57 -5.91
N GLY A 115 17.10 1.24 -7.08
CA GLY A 115 15.87 1.59 -7.79
C GLY A 115 14.95 0.40 -8.07
N SER A 116 15.49 -0.76 -8.42
CA SER A 116 14.73 -1.99 -8.69
C SER A 116 13.87 -2.46 -7.51
N TYR A 117 14.17 -2.01 -6.30
CA TYR A 117 13.36 -2.35 -5.13
C TYR A 117 11.92 -1.82 -5.23
N ALA A 118 11.74 -0.62 -5.79
CA ALA A 118 10.41 -0.05 -5.98
C ALA A 118 9.58 -0.88 -6.95
N ASP A 119 10.18 -1.34 -8.04
CA ASP A 119 9.50 -2.14 -9.07
C ASP A 119 9.15 -3.54 -8.52
N ILE A 120 10.07 -4.17 -7.76
CA ILE A 120 9.86 -5.48 -7.14
C ILE A 120 8.76 -5.44 -6.07
N GLN A 121 8.71 -4.36 -5.28
CA GLN A 121 7.73 -4.17 -4.19
C GLN A 121 6.45 -3.47 -4.67
N GLU A 122 6.38 -3.11 -5.95
CA GLU A 122 5.25 -2.38 -6.54
C GLU A 122 4.90 -1.09 -5.75
N LEU A 123 5.96 -0.37 -5.28
CA LEU A 123 5.80 0.82 -4.47
C LEU A 123 5.27 1.99 -5.30
N GLU A 124 4.18 2.58 -4.86
CA GLU A 124 3.62 3.77 -5.46
C GLU A 124 4.15 5.04 -4.78
N LEU A 125 4.45 6.07 -5.58
CA LEU A 125 4.87 7.37 -5.08
C LEU A 125 3.67 8.31 -4.97
N TYR A 126 3.56 9.00 -3.84
CA TYR A 126 2.65 10.13 -3.69
C TYR A 126 3.23 11.36 -4.39
N GLU A 127 4.54 11.62 -4.19
CA GLU A 127 5.24 12.78 -4.76
C GLU A 127 6.73 12.49 -4.95
N GLY A 128 7.35 13.16 -5.93
CA GLY A 128 8.78 13.07 -6.17
C GLY A 128 9.20 11.90 -7.04
N ARG A 129 10.33 11.27 -6.71
CA ARG A 129 10.90 10.13 -7.42
C ARG A 129 11.52 9.11 -6.47
N PHE A 130 11.64 7.89 -6.93
CA PHE A 130 12.40 6.85 -6.24
C PHE A 130 13.91 6.95 -6.55
N LEU A 131 14.71 6.11 -5.90
CA LEU A 131 16.16 6.01 -6.11
C LEU A 131 16.49 5.66 -7.56
N LYS A 132 17.52 6.30 -8.11
CA LYS A 132 18.09 5.95 -9.43
C LYS A 132 19.45 5.30 -9.26
N MET A 133 19.89 4.55 -10.26
CA MET A 133 21.23 3.95 -10.27
C MET A 133 22.33 5.00 -10.09
N THR A 134 22.15 6.20 -10.66
CA THR A 134 23.08 7.32 -10.49
C THR A 134 23.20 7.82 -9.05
N ASP A 135 22.14 7.71 -8.24
CA ASP A 135 22.20 8.10 -6.82
C ASP A 135 23.06 7.08 -6.04
N VAL A 136 22.94 5.80 -6.39
CA VAL A 136 23.72 4.71 -5.79
C VAL A 136 25.19 4.78 -6.20
N GLU A 137 25.48 4.97 -7.49
CA GLU A 137 26.85 5.07 -8.04
C GLU A 137 27.60 6.28 -7.47
N ASN A 138 26.93 7.41 -7.35
CA ASN A 138 27.53 8.64 -6.81
C ASN A 138 27.48 8.72 -5.27
N HIS A 139 26.95 7.72 -4.60
CA HIS A 139 26.78 7.71 -3.14
C HIS A 139 26.09 8.99 -2.62
N THR A 140 25.05 9.44 -3.33
CA THR A 140 24.32 10.64 -2.93
C THR A 140 23.45 10.38 -1.69
N ASN A 141 23.49 11.32 -0.73
CA ASN A 141 22.68 11.23 0.48
C ASN A 141 21.24 11.64 0.15
N VAL A 142 20.45 10.69 -0.34
CA VAL A 142 19.03 10.90 -0.67
C VAL A 142 18.19 9.85 0.01
N ALA A 143 16.95 10.22 0.36
CA ALA A 143 16.00 9.32 1.01
C ALA A 143 14.61 9.42 0.36
N VAL A 144 13.91 8.30 0.36
CA VAL A 144 12.47 8.22 0.08
C VAL A 144 11.81 7.81 1.38
N VAL A 145 10.78 8.54 1.79
CA VAL A 145 10.07 8.32 3.05
C VAL A 145 8.66 7.82 2.79
N ASN A 146 8.09 7.05 3.73
CA ASN A 146 6.69 6.68 3.64
C ASN A 146 5.79 7.83 4.14
N ALA A 147 4.50 7.78 3.77
CA ALA A 147 3.52 8.80 4.15
C ALA A 147 3.35 8.92 5.68
N GLY A 148 3.33 7.79 6.40
CA GLY A 148 3.20 7.77 7.85
C GLY A 148 4.37 8.47 8.54
N PHE A 149 5.59 8.19 8.10
CA PHE A 149 6.79 8.86 8.61
C PHE A 149 6.78 10.37 8.31
N ALA A 150 6.42 10.78 7.09
CA ALA A 150 6.33 12.20 6.72
C ALA A 150 5.35 12.95 7.63
N ILE A 151 4.19 12.37 7.92
CA ILE A 151 3.20 12.97 8.80
C ILE A 151 3.68 13.01 10.26
N ASN A 152 4.24 11.91 10.77
CA ASN A 152 4.62 11.79 12.18
C ASN A 152 5.85 12.65 12.52
N VAL A 153 6.86 12.66 11.65
CA VAL A 153 8.16 13.33 11.92
C VAL A 153 8.20 14.74 11.36
N MET A 154 7.58 14.99 10.19
CA MET A 154 7.63 16.29 9.51
C MET A 154 6.30 17.06 9.63
N GLY A 155 5.23 16.42 10.12
CA GLY A 155 3.90 17.03 10.31
C GLY A 155 3.10 17.23 9.03
N ARG A 156 3.60 16.80 7.86
CA ARG A 156 2.96 16.97 6.54
C ARG A 156 3.52 15.98 5.52
N MET A 157 2.83 15.81 4.40
CA MET A 157 3.24 14.91 3.32
C MET A 157 4.11 15.61 2.24
N ASP A 158 3.95 16.91 2.07
CA ASP A 158 4.68 17.72 1.09
C ASP A 158 6.07 18.09 1.69
N VAL A 159 6.99 17.13 1.61
CA VAL A 159 8.34 17.23 2.21
C VAL A 159 9.46 16.96 1.20
N VAL A 160 9.13 16.80 -0.07
CA VAL A 160 10.12 16.61 -1.14
C VAL A 160 11.04 17.82 -1.25
N GLY A 161 12.35 17.58 -1.22
CA GLY A 161 13.37 18.61 -1.24
C GLY A 161 13.88 19.04 0.14
N GLU A 162 13.22 18.64 1.23
CA GLU A 162 13.68 18.89 2.59
C GLU A 162 14.80 17.94 3.00
N THR A 163 15.44 18.27 4.10
CA THR A 163 16.56 17.50 4.65
C THR A 163 16.13 16.85 5.96
N ILE A 164 16.48 15.58 6.12
CA ILE A 164 16.33 14.83 7.36
C ILE A 164 17.68 14.30 7.81
N SER A 165 17.94 14.34 9.11
CA SER A 165 19.15 13.77 9.68
C SER A 165 18.89 12.33 10.14
N LEU A 166 19.68 11.38 9.64
CA LEU A 166 19.65 9.98 10.03
C LEU A 166 20.97 9.64 10.72
N ASP A 167 20.93 9.41 12.03
CA ASP A 167 22.12 9.21 12.89
C ASP A 167 23.19 10.30 12.71
N GLY A 168 22.77 11.57 12.50
CA GLY A 168 23.65 12.71 12.34
C GLY A 168 24.19 12.93 10.92
N ILE A 169 23.72 12.16 9.94
CA ILE A 169 24.03 12.36 8.51
C ILE A 169 22.79 12.91 7.81
N ASP A 170 22.96 14.01 7.12
CA ASP A 170 21.88 14.68 6.40
C ASP A 170 21.57 14.01 5.07
N TYR A 171 20.29 13.71 4.84
CA TYR A 171 19.74 13.15 3.62
C TYR A 171 18.66 14.06 3.05
N GLN A 172 18.71 14.30 1.75
CA GLN A 172 17.65 15.03 1.05
C GLN A 172 16.50 14.10 0.72
N ILE A 173 15.28 14.48 1.09
CA ILE A 173 14.07 13.74 0.72
C ILE A 173 13.77 14.00 -0.76
N ILE A 174 13.77 12.95 -1.57
CA ILE A 174 13.54 13.00 -3.02
C ILE A 174 12.20 12.43 -3.45
N GLY A 175 11.50 11.76 -2.54
CA GLY A 175 10.17 11.21 -2.80
C GLY A 175 9.46 10.80 -1.52
N VAL A 176 8.15 10.75 -1.62
CA VAL A 176 7.23 10.28 -0.57
C VAL A 176 6.43 9.14 -1.16
N LEU A 177 6.39 8.00 -0.49
CA LEU A 177 5.57 6.86 -0.89
C LEU A 177 4.11 7.14 -0.57
N ALA A 178 3.21 6.61 -1.40
CA ALA A 178 1.79 6.61 -1.10
C ALA A 178 1.51 5.84 0.21
N ALA A 179 0.47 6.27 0.92
CA ALA A 179 0.07 5.57 2.14
C ALA A 179 -0.49 4.19 1.77
N ASP A 180 0.19 3.14 2.19
CA ASP A 180 -0.37 1.80 2.13
C ASP A 180 -1.43 1.64 3.23
N ALA A 181 -2.45 0.81 2.96
CA ALA A 181 -3.53 0.53 3.90
C ALA A 181 -3.04 -0.10 5.24
N ASN A 182 -1.77 -0.41 5.35
CA ASN A 182 -1.11 -1.00 6.51
C ASN A 182 -0.21 0.00 7.28
N ASP A 183 -0.14 1.26 6.86
CA ASP A 183 0.63 2.33 7.52
C ASP A 183 -0.17 3.02 8.65
N THR A 184 -0.82 2.24 9.52
CA THR A 184 -1.46 2.75 10.75
C THR A 184 -0.76 2.26 11.99
#